data_05478466a041dee4dcd78eaf3b340f04
#
_entry.id   05478466a041dee4dcd78eaf3b340f04
#
_cell.length_a   1.000
_cell.length_b   1.000
_cell.length_c   1.000
_cell.angle_alpha   90.00
_cell.angle_beta   90.00
_cell.angle_gamma   90.00
#
_symmetry.space_group_name_H-M   'P 1'
#
loop_
_entity.id
_entity.type
_entity.pdbx_description
1 polymer ?
#
loop_
_entity_poly.entity_id
_entity_poly.type
_entity_poly.pdbx_seq_one_letter_code
_entity_poly.pdbx_strand_id
1 'polypeptide(L)'
;MFGNYFYNESMRRMTIGFGQIFNNIQIKRKNDAGKVIQTIRVPLAYGPKEKFLVRLDQQSSLNNREFAITLPRMGFEISSIAYDPTRKLTRIQKFKQVKANKDGKVLDFNYTPVPYNISYNLFSFTASAEAGLQII
;
A
#
# COMPACT_ATOMS: atom_id res chain seq x y z
N MET A 1 10.08 -33.40 -0.27
CA MET A 1 9.58 -33.13 1.07
C MET A 1 9.14 -31.70 1.27
N PHE A 2 8.58 -31.04 0.31
CA PHE A 2 8.13 -29.65 0.40
C PHE A 2 6.68 -29.51 -0.10
N GLY A 3 5.83 -30.48 0.25
CA GLY A 3 4.44 -30.53 -0.18
C GLY A 3 3.47 -29.63 0.60
N ASN A 4 3.91 -28.94 1.66
CA ASN A 4 3.04 -28.07 2.43
C ASN A 4 3.18 -26.63 1.95
N TYR A 5 2.06 -26.05 1.57
CA TYR A 5 1.95 -24.65 1.18
C TYR A 5 1.83 -23.76 2.43
N PHE A 6 2.86 -22.95 2.69
CA PHE A 6 2.93 -22.07 3.87
C PHE A 6 2.61 -20.61 3.59
N TYR A 7 2.20 -20.27 2.39
CA TYR A 7 1.92 -18.90 2.02
C TYR A 7 0.60 -18.40 2.57
N ASN A 8 0.63 -17.63 3.66
CA ASN A 8 -0.53 -17.05 4.34
C ASN A 8 -0.97 -15.70 3.78
N GLU A 9 -0.39 -15.23 2.70
CA GLU A 9 -0.66 -13.93 2.06
C GLU A 9 -0.47 -12.71 2.99
N SER A 10 0.30 -12.84 4.06
CA SER A 10 0.48 -11.79 5.07
C SER A 10 1.02 -10.50 4.47
N MET A 11 2.04 -10.59 3.63
CA MET A 11 2.62 -9.44 2.93
C MET A 11 1.62 -8.75 2.02
N ARG A 12 0.85 -9.54 1.27
CA ARG A 12 -0.20 -9.03 0.39
C ARG A 12 -1.27 -8.28 1.17
N ARG A 13 -1.73 -8.85 2.30
CA ARG A 13 -2.73 -8.22 3.17
C ARG A 13 -2.24 -6.91 3.77
N MET A 14 -0.97 -6.86 4.22
CA MET A 14 -0.35 -5.64 4.74
C MET A 14 -0.23 -4.56 3.66
N THR A 15 0.18 -4.93 2.46
CA THR A 15 0.29 -4.02 1.31
C THR A 15 -1.08 -3.46 0.90
N ILE A 16 -2.11 -4.31 0.87
CA ILE A 16 -3.49 -3.87 0.60
C ILE A 16 -3.98 -2.92 1.71
N GLY A 17 -3.73 -3.26 2.98
CA GLY A 17 -4.08 -2.41 4.12
C GLY A 17 -3.44 -1.03 4.05
N PHE A 18 -2.15 -0.97 3.72
CA PHE A 18 -1.45 0.30 3.50
C PHE A 18 -2.10 1.13 2.37
N GLY A 19 -2.39 0.49 1.23
CA GLY A 19 -3.04 1.16 0.11
C GLY A 19 -4.44 1.68 0.44
N GLN A 20 -5.20 0.98 1.32
CA GLN A 20 -6.54 1.42 1.72
C GLN A 20 -6.52 2.72 2.54
N ILE A 21 -5.46 2.99 3.30
CA ILE A 21 -5.32 4.23 4.09
C ILE A 21 -5.35 5.46 3.17
N PHE A 22 -4.77 5.37 1.98
CA PHE A 22 -4.61 6.48 1.05
C PHE A 22 -5.57 6.43 -0.15
N ASN A 23 -6.52 5.50 -0.19
CA ASN A 23 -7.33 5.23 -1.39
C ASN A 23 -8.40 6.28 -1.70
N ASN A 24 -8.73 7.19 -0.81
CA ASN A 24 -9.84 8.13 -0.99
C ASN A 24 -9.41 9.60 -1.02
N ILE A 25 -8.16 9.87 -1.33
CA ILE A 25 -7.64 11.23 -1.43
C ILE A 25 -8.30 11.94 -2.62
N GLN A 26 -8.76 13.17 -2.38
CA GLN A 26 -9.42 14.02 -3.37
C GLN A 26 -8.76 15.39 -3.40
N ILE A 27 -8.56 15.92 -4.60
CA ILE A 27 -8.10 17.29 -4.82
C ILE A 27 -9.29 18.14 -5.23
N LYS A 28 -9.36 19.35 -4.67
CA LYS A 28 -10.40 20.34 -4.99
C LYS A 28 -9.77 21.50 -5.77
N ARG A 29 -10.24 21.72 -6.99
CA ARG A 29 -9.92 22.92 -7.75
C ARG A 29 -10.87 24.03 -7.37
N LYS A 30 -10.33 25.21 -7.06
CA LYS A 30 -11.08 26.42 -6.71
C LYS A 30 -10.87 27.48 -7.80
N ASN A 31 -11.85 28.37 -7.97
CA ASN A 31 -11.69 29.57 -8.79
C ASN A 31 -11.08 30.71 -7.94
N ASP A 32 -10.79 31.84 -8.57
CA ASP A 32 -10.23 33.03 -7.92
C ASP A 32 -11.11 33.58 -6.79
N ALA A 33 -12.42 33.28 -6.81
CA ALA A 33 -13.37 33.60 -5.75
C ALA A 33 -13.41 32.56 -4.60
N GLY A 34 -12.52 31.56 -4.59
CA GLY A 34 -12.43 30.52 -3.55
C GLY A 34 -13.50 29.42 -3.64
N LYS A 35 -14.40 29.45 -4.65
CA LYS A 35 -15.45 28.45 -4.83
C LYS A 35 -14.87 27.19 -5.49
N VAL A 36 -15.23 26.00 -4.97
CA VAL A 36 -14.84 24.71 -5.56
C VAL A 36 -15.53 24.52 -6.89
N ILE A 37 -14.74 24.41 -7.97
CA ILE A 37 -15.24 24.16 -9.33
C ILE A 37 -15.28 22.67 -9.62
N GLN A 38 -14.25 21.94 -9.17
CA GLN A 38 -14.08 20.53 -9.50
C GLN A 38 -13.44 19.77 -8.32
N THR A 39 -13.94 18.56 -8.09
CA THR A 39 -13.33 17.60 -7.17
C THR A 39 -12.79 16.44 -7.99
N ILE A 40 -11.50 16.14 -7.86
CA ILE A 40 -10.80 15.09 -8.61
C ILE A 40 -10.33 14.04 -7.61
N ARG A 41 -10.75 12.80 -7.80
CA ARG A 41 -10.23 11.67 -7.03
C ARG A 41 -8.83 11.30 -7.53
N VAL A 42 -7.89 11.10 -6.60
CA VAL A 42 -6.52 10.69 -6.91
C VAL A 42 -6.43 9.17 -6.87
N PRO A 43 -6.25 8.48 -8.02
CA PRO A 43 -6.10 7.04 -8.04
C PRO A 43 -4.76 6.63 -7.44
N LEU A 44 -4.78 5.56 -6.64
CA LEU A 44 -3.60 4.96 -6.03
C LEU A 44 -3.31 3.60 -6.68
N ALA A 45 -2.03 3.32 -6.96
CA ALA A 45 -1.59 2.03 -7.48
C ALA A 45 -0.30 1.56 -6.83
N TYR A 46 -0.17 0.23 -6.67
CA TYR A 46 1.08 -0.39 -6.23
C TYR A 46 2.02 -0.60 -7.43
N GLY A 47 3.26 -0.17 -7.29
CA GLY A 47 4.31 -0.39 -8.29
C GLY A 47 5.52 0.49 -8.05
N PRO A 48 6.69 0.12 -8.62
CA PRO A 48 7.91 0.89 -8.50
C PRO A 48 7.78 2.26 -9.17
N LYS A 49 8.41 3.27 -8.57
CA LYS A 49 8.37 4.66 -9.01
C LYS A 49 8.80 4.83 -10.47
N GLU A 50 9.84 4.12 -10.87
CA GLU A 50 10.39 4.16 -12.23
C GLU A 50 9.37 3.76 -13.30
N LYS A 51 8.51 2.79 -13.00
CA LYS A 51 7.45 2.36 -13.91
C LYS A 51 6.44 3.47 -14.22
N PHE A 52 6.15 4.32 -13.24
CA PHE A 52 5.28 5.48 -13.43
C PHE A 52 5.98 6.58 -14.20
N LEU A 53 7.26 6.84 -13.92
CA LEU A 53 8.07 7.83 -14.63
C LEU A 53 8.23 7.48 -16.12
N VAL A 54 8.56 6.23 -16.44
CA VAL A 54 8.66 5.76 -17.83
C VAL A 54 7.34 5.94 -18.58
N ARG A 55 6.21 5.67 -17.94
CA ARG A 55 4.90 5.87 -18.57
C ARG A 55 4.58 7.34 -18.79
N LEU A 56 4.98 8.24 -17.89
CA LEU A 56 4.82 9.69 -18.06
C LEU A 56 5.70 10.21 -19.20
N ASP A 57 6.94 9.72 -19.29
CA ASP A 57 7.89 10.10 -20.33
C ASP A 57 7.46 9.62 -21.71
N GLN A 58 7.00 8.37 -21.82
CA GLN A 58 6.45 7.83 -23.06
C GLN A 58 5.22 8.58 -23.56
N GLN A 59 4.50 9.25 -22.67
CA GLN A 59 3.30 10.02 -23.01
C GLN A 59 3.65 11.35 -23.70
N SER A 60 4.81 11.94 -23.41
CA SER A 60 5.26 13.20 -24.03
C SER A 60 5.55 13.06 -25.55
N SER A 61 5.84 11.84 -26.02
CA SER A 61 6.19 11.55 -27.41
C SER A 61 5.06 10.99 -28.27
N LEU A 62 3.84 10.82 -27.72
CA LEU A 62 2.76 10.08 -28.39
C LEU A 62 1.48 10.93 -28.50
N ASN A 63 1.45 11.80 -29.49
CA ASN A 63 0.27 12.63 -29.82
C ASN A 63 -1.00 11.87 -30.21
N ASN A 64 -1.03 10.53 -30.17
CA ASN A 64 -2.13 9.76 -30.74
C ASN A 64 -2.45 8.43 -30.02
N ARG A 65 -2.26 8.30 -28.69
CA ARG A 65 -2.65 7.07 -27.97
C ARG A 65 -3.71 7.30 -26.91
N GLU A 66 -4.75 6.47 -26.95
CA GLU A 66 -5.91 6.44 -26.04
C GLU A 66 -5.57 6.14 -24.55
N PHE A 67 -4.34 5.84 -24.20
CA PHE A 67 -3.91 5.47 -22.84
C PHE A 67 -3.00 6.52 -22.20
N ALA A 68 -3.52 7.73 -22.07
CA ALA A 68 -2.85 8.76 -21.28
C ALA A 68 -2.96 8.46 -19.79
N ILE A 69 -1.82 8.53 -19.06
CA ILE A 69 -1.86 8.54 -17.59
C ILE A 69 -2.47 9.86 -17.17
N THR A 70 -3.68 9.79 -16.61
CA THR A 70 -4.32 10.98 -16.04
C THR A 70 -3.62 11.38 -14.74
N LEU A 71 -3.18 12.63 -14.66
CA LEU A 71 -2.72 13.27 -13.43
C LEU A 71 -3.88 14.02 -12.77
N PRO A 72 -3.97 14.09 -11.46
CA PRO A 72 -3.04 13.59 -10.42
C PRO A 72 -3.11 12.07 -10.20
N ARG A 73 -2.00 11.48 -9.78
CA ARG A 73 -1.91 10.05 -9.47
C ARG A 73 -0.95 9.79 -8.32
N MET A 74 -1.24 8.77 -7.55
CA MET A 74 -0.36 8.28 -6.49
C MET A 74 0.11 6.87 -6.77
N GLY A 75 1.30 6.55 -6.27
CA GLY A 75 1.83 5.21 -6.27
C GLY A 75 2.53 4.91 -4.96
N PHE A 76 2.69 3.64 -4.64
CA PHE A 76 3.47 3.20 -3.50
C PHE A 76 4.16 1.88 -3.79
N GLU A 77 5.27 1.67 -3.10
CA GLU A 77 6.08 0.47 -3.20
C GLU A 77 6.65 0.06 -1.85
N ILE A 78 7.01 -1.20 -1.70
CA ILE A 78 7.80 -1.66 -0.55
C ILE A 78 9.24 -1.23 -0.79
N SER A 79 9.80 -0.42 0.11
CA SER A 79 11.20 0.01 0.03
C SER A 79 12.14 -0.93 0.79
N SER A 80 11.72 -1.43 1.94
CA SER A 80 12.53 -2.39 2.71
C SER A 80 11.70 -3.28 3.63
N ILE A 81 12.27 -4.43 3.98
CA ILE A 81 11.76 -5.34 5.00
C ILE A 81 12.93 -5.63 5.93
N ALA A 82 12.83 -5.18 7.18
CA ALA A 82 13.88 -5.34 8.18
C ALA A 82 13.39 -6.08 9.40
N TYR A 83 14.21 -6.99 9.93
CA TYR A 83 13.95 -7.66 11.20
C TYR A 83 14.05 -6.66 12.36
N ASP A 84 13.08 -6.73 13.29
CA ASP A 84 13.08 -5.87 14.49
C ASP A 84 13.47 -6.66 15.74
N PRO A 85 14.72 -6.57 16.18
CA PRO A 85 15.20 -7.29 17.37
C PRO A 85 14.59 -6.77 18.67
N THR A 86 14.08 -5.53 18.70
CA THR A 86 13.56 -4.90 19.93
C THR A 86 12.21 -5.48 20.32
N ARG A 87 11.42 -5.94 19.35
CA ARG A 87 10.11 -6.59 19.57
C ARG A 87 10.18 -8.11 19.55
N LYS A 88 11.39 -8.68 19.63
CA LYS A 88 11.58 -10.12 19.65
C LYS A 88 10.96 -10.75 20.90
N LEU A 89 10.09 -11.71 20.71
CA LEU A 89 9.55 -12.54 21.78
C LEU A 89 10.45 -13.74 22.03
N THR A 90 10.45 -14.25 23.28
CA THR A 90 11.24 -15.43 23.64
C THR A 90 10.74 -16.67 22.92
N ARG A 91 11.64 -17.54 22.43
CA ARG A 91 11.30 -18.78 21.71
C ARG A 91 10.48 -19.78 22.53
N ILE A 92 10.49 -19.63 23.86
CA ILE A 92 9.81 -20.56 24.80
C ILE A 92 8.34 -20.21 24.93
N GLN A 93 7.90 -18.99 24.62
CA GLN A 93 6.50 -18.60 24.64
C GLN A 93 5.77 -19.16 23.42
N LYS A 94 5.00 -20.20 23.62
CA LYS A 94 4.04 -20.70 22.65
C LYS A 94 2.71 -19.98 22.90
N PHE A 95 2.21 -19.27 21.91
CA PHE A 95 0.85 -18.75 21.97
C PHE A 95 -0.13 -19.93 21.85
N LYS A 96 -0.85 -20.20 22.92
CA LYS A 96 -1.91 -21.21 22.98
C LYS A 96 -3.22 -20.52 22.70
N GLN A 97 -3.79 -20.76 21.52
CA GLN A 97 -5.14 -20.33 21.22
C GLN A 97 -6.08 -21.52 21.44
N VAL A 98 -6.96 -21.41 22.42
CA VAL A 98 -8.00 -22.41 22.66
C VAL A 98 -9.19 -22.01 21.80
N LYS A 99 -9.44 -22.73 20.70
CA LYS A 99 -10.72 -22.68 19.98
C LYS A 99 -11.62 -23.77 20.54
N ALA A 100 -12.70 -23.40 21.19
CA ALA A 100 -13.77 -24.33 21.55
C ALA A 100 -14.52 -24.76 20.29
N ASN A 101 -14.33 -25.97 19.82
CA ASN A 101 -15.20 -26.60 18.84
C ASN A 101 -16.43 -27.19 19.55
N LYS A 102 -17.53 -27.47 18.82
CA LYS A 102 -18.77 -28.07 19.34
C LYS A 102 -18.54 -29.37 20.10
N ASP A 103 -17.40 -30.04 19.88
CA ASP A 103 -16.97 -31.27 20.55
C ASP A 103 -15.87 -31.09 21.60
N GLY A 104 -15.63 -29.84 22.00
CA GLY A 104 -15.00 -29.46 23.24
C GLY A 104 -13.51 -29.71 23.41
N LYS A 105 -12.62 -29.48 22.50
CA LYS A 105 -11.19 -29.15 22.76
C LYS A 105 -10.32 -29.32 21.50
N VAL A 106 -10.10 -28.27 20.75
CA VAL A 106 -8.96 -28.22 19.83
C VAL A 106 -7.96 -27.22 20.40
N LEU A 107 -6.76 -27.68 20.76
CA LEU A 107 -5.64 -26.85 21.16
C LEU A 107 -4.85 -26.51 19.91
N ASP A 108 -5.04 -25.28 19.41
CA ASP A 108 -4.21 -24.72 18.36
C ASP A 108 -2.97 -24.09 18.98
N PHE A 109 -1.78 -24.55 18.59
CA PHE A 109 -0.52 -23.96 18.99
C PHE A 109 0.02 -23.09 17.87
N ASN A 110 0.11 -21.81 18.09
CA ASN A 110 0.80 -20.91 17.19
C ASN A 110 2.25 -20.71 17.63
N TYR A 111 3.18 -20.79 16.69
CA TYR A 111 4.56 -20.42 16.95
C TYR A 111 4.66 -18.92 17.27
N THR A 112 5.64 -18.55 18.08
CA THR A 112 5.93 -17.15 18.41
C THR A 112 6.19 -16.38 17.11
N PRO A 113 5.46 -15.28 16.86
CA PRO A 113 5.66 -14.48 15.66
C PRO A 113 7.01 -13.80 15.65
N VAL A 114 7.62 -13.72 14.48
CA VAL A 114 8.87 -12.99 14.26
C VAL A 114 8.53 -11.58 13.81
N PRO A 115 9.00 -10.53 14.53
CA PRO A 115 8.67 -9.15 14.19
C PRO A 115 9.52 -8.64 13.02
N TYR A 116 8.87 -8.03 12.04
CA TYR A 116 9.48 -7.33 10.92
C TYR A 116 8.89 -5.94 10.76
N ASN A 117 9.71 -4.99 10.37
CA ASN A 117 9.31 -3.68 9.92
C ASN A 117 9.25 -3.68 8.38
N ILE A 118 8.11 -3.27 7.84
CA ILE A 118 7.93 -3.09 6.40
C ILE A 118 7.86 -1.59 6.14
N SER A 119 8.80 -1.07 5.37
CA SER A 119 8.83 0.33 4.98
C SER A 119 8.21 0.48 3.60
N TYR A 120 7.33 1.46 3.46
CA TYR A 120 6.69 1.81 2.19
C TYR A 120 7.10 3.21 1.77
N ASN A 121 7.41 3.38 0.50
CA ASN A 121 7.53 4.68 -0.13
C ASN A 121 6.19 5.03 -0.78
N LEU A 122 5.62 6.17 -0.42
CA LEU A 122 4.45 6.75 -1.06
C LEU A 122 4.91 7.94 -1.91
N PHE A 123 4.46 8.03 -3.14
CA PHE A 123 4.81 9.10 -4.06
C PHE A 123 3.58 9.59 -4.82
N SER A 124 3.55 10.88 -5.12
CA SER A 124 2.48 11.50 -5.88
C SER A 124 3.02 12.17 -7.15
N PHE A 125 2.26 12.08 -8.23
CA PHE A 125 2.52 12.76 -9.49
C PHE A 125 1.38 13.74 -9.74
N THR A 126 1.70 15.00 -9.91
CA THR A 126 0.74 16.08 -10.13
C THR A 126 1.22 17.01 -11.24
N ALA A 127 0.28 17.61 -11.94
CA ALA A 127 0.59 18.58 -12.99
C ALA A 127 0.88 20.00 -12.43
N SER A 128 0.44 20.29 -11.20
CA SER A 128 0.66 21.58 -10.55
C SER A 128 1.13 21.41 -9.11
N ALA A 129 1.91 22.39 -8.62
CA ALA A 129 2.39 22.41 -7.24
C ALA A 129 1.25 22.49 -6.22
N GLU A 130 0.19 23.24 -6.53
CA GLU A 130 -1.01 23.35 -5.68
C GLU A 130 -1.70 22.00 -5.47
N ALA A 131 -1.86 21.24 -6.55
CA ALA A 131 -2.42 19.89 -6.47
C ALA A 131 -1.53 18.95 -5.64
N GLY A 132 -0.21 19.11 -5.73
CA GLY A 132 0.76 18.35 -4.93
C GLY A 132 0.62 18.63 -3.44
N LEU A 133 0.51 19.92 -3.06
CA LEU A 133 0.35 20.35 -1.66
C LEU A 133 -0.98 19.90 -1.02
N GLN A 134 -2.02 19.66 -1.80
CA GLN A 134 -3.29 19.14 -1.29
C GLN A 134 -3.24 17.63 -0.97
N ILE A 135 -2.24 16.91 -1.48
CA ILE A 135 -2.08 15.46 -1.24
C ILE A 135 -1.23 15.18 0.01
N ILE A 136 -0.32 16.09 0.36
CA ILE A 136 0.58 16.00 1.53
C ILE A 136 -0.15 16.44 2.79
#